data_b9e378a1ce875eaaff24806f6c1df0f1
#
_entry.id   b9e378a1ce875eaaff24806f6c1df0f1
#
_cell.length_a   1.000
_cell.length_b   1.000
_cell.length_c   1.000
_cell.angle_alpha   90.00
_cell.angle_beta   90.00
_cell.angle_gamma   90.00
#
_symmetry.space_group_name_H-M   'P 1'
#
loop_
_entity.id
_entity.type
_entity.pdbx_description
1 polymer ?
#
loop_
_entity_poly.entity_id
_entity_poly.type
_entity_poly.pdbx_seq_one_letter_code
_entity_poly.pdbx_strand_id
1 'polypeptide(L)'
;MNPKSNIEMKKVLLKILFIFFPIILFAQNNYYDVVVVGGTPGGIMSAIAASREGKKVVVLERSAHIGGLPANGLGATDIATRGATTGLFREFVNYVLDYYIEKYGKDSEQVKVCSDGYHFEPHVAALVFEKMLEPERKNITVLTMRQFDSETKNVVMDGAEIQCVRIYNRDTKKWEQYSGKVFIDATYEGDLGAAAGVPYSIGREGKDEYNEIGAGRLYKLWLGPELEGTTNEGDGNIQAYNYRLCLTNDPSNRILPEKPKRYNRKEYLSLVEDVYTGTFAGVEMLSVTPEMQVANRRHIENGGTTQIPGDPWGIAKITNMVDLPNGKTDANNQHLALISTDLPE
;
A
#
# COMPACT_ATOMS: atom_id res chain seq x y z
N MET A 1 -7.81 8.85 -73.68
CA MET A 1 -7.33 8.51 -72.31
C MET A 1 -6.49 7.22 -72.42
N ASN A 2 -5.26 7.27 -72.00
CA ASN A 2 -4.30 6.20 -72.21
C ASN A 2 -4.51 5.07 -71.18
N PRO A 3 -4.85 3.83 -71.56
CA PRO A 3 -5.17 2.74 -70.62
C PRO A 3 -4.01 2.40 -69.66
N LYS A 4 -2.77 2.75 -69.99
CA LYS A 4 -1.60 2.54 -69.12
C LYS A 4 -1.60 3.46 -67.89
N SER A 5 -2.18 4.66 -67.95
CA SER A 5 -2.23 5.59 -66.80
C SER A 5 -3.21 5.14 -65.73
N ASN A 6 -4.31 4.47 -66.12
CA ASN A 6 -5.30 3.96 -65.20
C ASN A 6 -4.83 2.73 -64.38
N ILE A 7 -3.91 1.94 -64.96
CA ILE A 7 -3.34 0.75 -64.27
C ILE A 7 -2.30 1.20 -63.24
N GLU A 8 -1.48 2.20 -63.56
CA GLU A 8 -0.50 2.77 -62.62
C GLU A 8 -1.17 3.49 -61.46
N MET A 9 -2.23 4.26 -61.72
CA MET A 9 -2.99 4.93 -60.68
C MET A 9 -3.70 3.96 -59.73
N LYS A 10 -4.23 2.85 -60.24
CA LYS A 10 -4.81 1.77 -59.43
C LYS A 10 -3.76 1.05 -58.57
N LYS A 11 -2.54 0.86 -59.08
CA LYS A 11 -1.43 0.24 -58.31
C LYS A 11 -0.93 1.17 -57.22
N VAL A 12 -0.91 2.49 -57.43
CA VAL A 12 -0.55 3.48 -56.40
C VAL A 12 -1.63 3.56 -55.33
N LEU A 13 -2.92 3.59 -55.72
CA LEU A 13 -4.04 3.58 -54.76
C LEU A 13 -4.07 2.30 -53.95
N LEU A 14 -3.77 1.15 -54.54
CA LEU A 14 -3.70 -0.13 -53.84
C LEU A 14 -2.52 -0.20 -52.85
N LYS A 15 -1.38 0.39 -53.19
CA LYS A 15 -0.23 0.50 -52.25
C LYS A 15 -0.51 1.45 -51.10
N ILE A 16 -1.19 2.57 -51.34
CA ILE A 16 -1.61 3.50 -50.27
C ILE A 16 -2.63 2.84 -49.34
N LEU A 17 -3.58 2.08 -49.88
CA LEU A 17 -4.57 1.31 -49.07
C LEU A 17 -3.90 0.24 -48.21
N PHE A 18 -2.82 -0.41 -48.70
CA PHE A 18 -2.05 -1.40 -47.95
C PHE A 18 -1.14 -0.79 -46.88
N ILE A 19 -0.74 0.48 -47.02
CA ILE A 19 0.07 1.18 -45.99
C ILE A 19 -0.81 1.64 -44.81
N PHE A 20 -2.09 1.97 -45.07
CA PHE A 20 -3.03 2.38 -44.03
C PHE A 20 -3.80 1.21 -43.37
N PHE A 21 -3.86 0.05 -44.01
CA PHE A 21 -4.59 -1.11 -43.51
C PHE A 21 -3.98 -1.77 -42.23
N PRO A 22 -2.65 -1.81 -42.01
CA PRO A 22 -2.11 -2.36 -40.80
C PRO A 22 -2.28 -1.45 -39.55
N ILE A 23 -2.59 -0.16 -39.75
CA ILE A 23 -2.79 0.76 -38.61
C ILE A 23 -4.17 0.57 -37.99
N ILE A 24 -5.15 0.08 -38.73
CA ILE A 24 -6.52 -0.16 -38.24
C ILE A 24 -6.66 -1.54 -37.54
N LEU A 25 -5.75 -2.46 -37.77
CA LEU A 25 -5.84 -3.85 -37.28
C LEU A 25 -5.21 -4.10 -35.91
N PHE A 26 -4.62 -3.08 -35.24
CA PHE A 26 -4.02 -3.22 -33.91
C PHE A 26 -4.69 -2.36 -32.81
N ALA A 27 -5.80 -1.73 -33.11
CA ALA A 27 -6.66 -1.20 -32.07
C ALA A 27 -7.52 -2.36 -31.50
N GLN A 28 -6.91 -3.27 -30.74
CA GLN A 28 -7.66 -4.07 -29.81
C GLN A 28 -8.40 -3.03 -28.92
N ASN A 29 -9.73 -3.01 -29.02
CA ASN A 29 -10.58 -2.03 -28.34
C ASN A 29 -10.49 -2.20 -26.83
N ASN A 30 -9.39 -1.76 -26.22
CA ASN A 30 -9.23 -1.62 -24.78
C ASN A 30 -9.98 -0.37 -24.31
N TYR A 31 -11.27 -0.28 -24.67
CA TYR A 31 -12.14 0.80 -24.29
C TYR A 31 -13.10 0.34 -23.19
N TYR A 32 -13.11 1.05 -22.10
CA TYR A 32 -13.88 0.74 -20.90
C TYR A 32 -14.72 1.95 -20.47
N ASP A 33 -15.76 1.72 -19.67
CA ASP A 33 -16.43 2.83 -19.03
C ASP A 33 -15.56 3.40 -17.92
N VAL A 34 -14.82 2.52 -17.21
CA VAL A 34 -13.93 2.92 -16.11
C VAL A 34 -12.59 2.19 -16.26
N VAL A 35 -11.50 2.95 -16.19
CA VAL A 35 -10.12 2.46 -16.11
C VAL A 35 -9.58 2.75 -14.71
N VAL A 36 -9.25 1.73 -13.95
CA VAL A 36 -8.70 1.82 -12.60
C VAL A 36 -7.22 1.49 -12.65
N VAL A 37 -6.38 2.43 -12.26
CA VAL A 37 -4.93 2.25 -12.16
C VAL A 37 -4.57 1.96 -10.70
N GLY A 38 -4.18 0.71 -10.43
CA GLY A 38 -3.88 0.17 -9.11
C GLY A 38 -4.92 -0.85 -8.64
N GLY A 39 -4.50 -2.09 -8.43
CA GLY A 39 -5.30 -3.17 -7.83
C GLY A 39 -5.25 -3.14 -6.30
N THR A 40 -5.20 -1.98 -5.71
CA THR A 40 -5.27 -1.73 -4.26
C THR A 40 -6.69 -1.97 -3.74
N PRO A 41 -6.92 -2.02 -2.43
CA PRO A 41 -8.28 -2.10 -1.89
C PRO A 41 -9.21 -1.03 -2.45
N GLY A 42 -8.75 0.22 -2.54
CA GLY A 42 -9.52 1.32 -3.14
C GLY A 42 -9.88 1.08 -4.60
N GLY A 43 -8.93 0.57 -5.39
CA GLY A 43 -9.15 0.23 -6.79
C GLY A 43 -10.14 -0.92 -6.99
N ILE A 44 -10.00 -1.98 -6.19
CA ILE A 44 -10.92 -3.13 -6.21
C ILE A 44 -12.34 -2.69 -5.85
N MET A 45 -12.50 -1.94 -4.77
CA MET A 45 -13.82 -1.46 -4.32
C MET A 45 -14.45 -0.51 -5.33
N SER A 46 -13.66 0.37 -5.94
CA SER A 46 -14.13 1.25 -7.02
C SER A 46 -14.61 0.47 -8.23
N ALA A 47 -13.87 -0.57 -8.63
CA ALA A 47 -14.24 -1.44 -9.73
C ALA A 47 -15.55 -2.19 -9.45
N ILE A 48 -15.71 -2.76 -8.25
CA ILE A 48 -16.93 -3.46 -7.83
C ILE A 48 -18.13 -2.49 -7.83
N ALA A 49 -17.96 -1.30 -7.26
CA ALA A 49 -19.03 -0.30 -7.24
C ALA A 49 -19.46 0.09 -8.66
N ALA A 50 -18.50 0.36 -9.55
CA ALA A 50 -18.81 0.69 -10.95
C ALA A 50 -19.47 -0.48 -11.70
N SER A 51 -19.04 -1.72 -11.44
CA SER A 51 -19.66 -2.92 -12.03
C SER A 51 -21.11 -3.09 -11.60
N ARG A 52 -21.42 -2.86 -10.33
CA ARG A 52 -22.79 -2.92 -9.78
C ARG A 52 -23.72 -1.89 -10.43
N GLU A 53 -23.15 -0.79 -10.94
CA GLU A 53 -23.83 0.21 -11.78
C GLU A 53 -23.82 -0.17 -13.28
N GLY A 54 -23.48 -1.40 -13.62
CA GLY A 54 -23.49 -1.93 -14.99
C GLY A 54 -22.37 -1.41 -15.88
N LYS A 55 -21.28 -0.86 -15.33
CA LYS A 55 -20.14 -0.32 -16.09
C LYS A 55 -19.14 -1.40 -16.41
N LYS A 56 -18.53 -1.31 -17.60
CA LYS A 56 -17.40 -2.14 -18.01
C LYS A 56 -16.12 -1.54 -17.47
N VAL A 57 -15.41 -2.31 -16.64
CA VAL A 57 -14.24 -1.84 -15.88
C VAL A 57 -12.99 -2.64 -16.22
N VAL A 58 -11.84 -1.99 -16.28
CA VAL A 58 -10.53 -2.64 -16.21
C VAL A 58 -9.78 -2.18 -14.97
N VAL A 59 -9.16 -3.12 -14.27
CA VAL A 59 -8.22 -2.86 -13.16
C VAL A 59 -6.83 -3.24 -13.64
N LEU A 60 -5.91 -2.29 -13.55
CA LEU A 60 -4.52 -2.42 -14.00
C LEU A 60 -3.60 -2.44 -12.79
N GLU A 61 -3.06 -3.62 -12.47
CA GLU A 61 -2.23 -3.84 -11.29
C GLU A 61 -0.78 -4.11 -11.66
N ARG A 62 0.14 -3.38 -11.03
CA ARG A 62 1.60 -3.45 -11.29
C ARG A 62 2.25 -4.76 -10.85
N SER A 63 1.72 -5.39 -9.81
CA SER A 63 2.23 -6.64 -9.23
C SER A 63 1.56 -7.87 -9.82
N ALA A 64 1.97 -9.06 -9.38
CA ALA A 64 1.41 -10.33 -9.84
C ALA A 64 0.04 -10.65 -9.22
N HIS A 65 -0.37 -9.92 -8.18
CA HIS A 65 -1.64 -10.13 -7.47
C HIS A 65 -2.24 -8.81 -6.99
N ILE A 66 -3.55 -8.80 -6.80
CA ILE A 66 -4.30 -7.65 -6.32
C ILE A 66 -4.39 -7.63 -4.78
N GLY A 67 -4.90 -6.54 -4.23
CA GLY A 67 -5.21 -6.41 -2.81
C GLY A 67 -4.28 -5.48 -2.04
N GLY A 68 -3.23 -4.99 -2.69
CA GLY A 68 -2.32 -3.99 -2.09
C GLY A 68 -1.76 -4.42 -0.73
N LEU A 69 -1.67 -3.49 0.20
CA LEU A 69 -1.10 -3.72 1.54
C LEU A 69 -1.77 -4.85 2.33
N PRO A 70 -3.10 -4.98 2.40
CA PRO A 70 -3.75 -6.08 3.12
C PRO A 70 -3.35 -7.47 2.64
N ALA A 71 -3.12 -7.63 1.34
CA ALA A 71 -2.65 -8.89 0.76
C ALA A 71 -1.14 -9.10 0.87
N ASN A 72 -0.38 -8.09 1.33
CA ASN A 72 1.08 -8.08 1.36
C ASN A 72 1.70 -7.86 2.75
N GLY A 73 0.94 -7.96 3.83
CA GLY A 73 1.52 -7.91 5.17
C GLY A 73 0.72 -7.12 6.20
N LEU A 74 -0.10 -6.15 5.78
CA LEU A 74 -0.96 -5.41 6.68
C LEU A 74 -2.17 -6.27 7.07
N GLY A 75 -2.03 -7.03 8.14
CA GLY A 75 -3.04 -7.98 8.60
C GLY A 75 -4.03 -7.40 9.61
N ALA A 76 -3.74 -6.24 10.19
CA ALA A 76 -4.60 -5.58 11.16
C ALA A 76 -5.08 -4.23 10.63
N THR A 77 -6.38 -3.97 10.71
CA THR A 77 -6.97 -2.68 10.37
C THR A 77 -7.07 -1.82 11.64
N ASP A 78 -6.67 -0.55 11.54
CA ASP A 78 -6.67 0.39 12.68
C ASP A 78 -8.05 1.03 12.91
N ILE A 79 -9.10 0.22 12.87
CA ILE A 79 -10.48 0.68 13.06
C ILE A 79 -10.89 0.61 14.54
N ALA A 80 -10.89 1.76 15.19
CA ALA A 80 -11.34 1.89 16.58
C ALA A 80 -12.87 1.81 16.71
N THR A 81 -13.61 2.47 15.83
CA THR A 81 -15.07 2.55 15.88
C THR A 81 -15.70 1.63 14.83
N ARG A 82 -15.76 0.35 15.12
CA ARG A 82 -16.22 -0.69 14.18
C ARG A 82 -17.66 -0.50 13.69
N GLY A 83 -18.54 0.04 14.53
CA GLY A 83 -19.91 0.36 14.16
C GLY A 83 -20.06 1.43 13.10
N ALA A 84 -19.03 2.22 12.83
CA ALA A 84 -19.03 3.27 11.78
C ALA A 84 -18.61 2.72 10.38
N THR A 85 -18.18 1.49 10.28
CA THR A 85 -17.80 0.88 9.00
C THR A 85 -19.01 0.45 8.20
N THR A 86 -19.04 0.79 6.91
CA THR A 86 -20.19 0.53 6.02
C THR A 86 -19.72 0.12 4.61
N GLY A 87 -20.67 -0.12 3.72
CA GLY A 87 -20.43 -0.36 2.31
C GLY A 87 -19.52 -1.56 2.04
N LEU A 88 -18.72 -1.46 1.00
CA LEU A 88 -17.86 -2.54 0.52
C LEU A 88 -16.76 -2.91 1.53
N PHE A 89 -16.29 -1.97 2.35
CA PHE A 89 -15.37 -2.33 3.44
C PHE A 89 -16.04 -3.24 4.48
N ARG A 90 -17.31 -2.98 4.81
CA ARG A 90 -18.07 -3.87 5.69
C ARG A 90 -18.30 -5.24 5.08
N GLU A 91 -18.56 -5.31 3.76
CA GLU A 91 -18.63 -6.59 3.06
C GLU A 91 -17.30 -7.36 3.17
N PHE A 92 -16.17 -6.69 2.98
CA PHE A 92 -14.84 -7.30 3.11
C PHE A 92 -14.63 -7.90 4.52
N VAL A 93 -14.87 -7.14 5.59
CA VAL A 93 -14.70 -7.66 6.96
C VAL A 93 -15.65 -8.82 7.26
N ASN A 94 -16.88 -8.77 6.76
CA ASN A 94 -17.82 -9.89 6.92
C ASN A 94 -17.30 -11.14 6.20
N TYR A 95 -16.80 -11.05 4.97
CA TYR A 95 -16.23 -12.19 4.26
C TYR A 95 -14.97 -12.75 4.94
N VAL A 96 -14.15 -11.90 5.57
CA VAL A 96 -13.02 -12.36 6.39
C VAL A 96 -13.51 -13.16 7.58
N LEU A 97 -14.50 -12.66 8.33
CA LEU A 97 -15.09 -13.37 9.46
C LEU A 97 -15.69 -14.70 9.03
N ASP A 98 -16.48 -14.70 7.94
CA ASP A 98 -17.10 -15.92 7.39
C ASP A 98 -16.05 -16.95 7.02
N TYR A 99 -14.94 -16.56 6.41
CA TYR A 99 -13.83 -17.46 6.10
C TYR A 99 -13.32 -18.21 7.33
N TYR A 100 -13.09 -17.50 8.44
CA TYR A 100 -12.59 -18.14 9.66
C TYR A 100 -13.65 -18.98 10.34
N ILE A 101 -14.92 -18.56 10.32
CA ILE A 101 -16.05 -19.37 10.85
C ILE A 101 -16.21 -20.67 10.04
N GLU A 102 -16.22 -20.59 8.72
CA GLU A 102 -16.37 -21.74 7.82
C GLU A 102 -15.22 -22.74 7.99
N LYS A 103 -14.00 -22.24 8.15
CA LYS A 103 -12.80 -23.08 8.20
C LYS A 103 -12.50 -23.68 9.56
N TYR A 104 -12.78 -22.95 10.64
CA TYR A 104 -12.34 -23.34 11.99
C TYR A 104 -13.49 -23.49 12.99
N GLY A 105 -14.70 -23.06 12.66
CA GLY A 105 -15.85 -23.05 13.55
C GLY A 105 -15.98 -21.77 14.35
N LYS A 106 -17.22 -21.39 14.66
CA LYS A 106 -17.58 -20.10 15.27
C LYS A 106 -16.87 -19.81 16.60
N ASP A 107 -16.65 -20.84 17.42
CA ASP A 107 -16.08 -20.69 18.76
C ASP A 107 -14.56 -20.92 18.79
N SER A 108 -13.91 -21.00 17.61
CA SER A 108 -12.48 -21.22 17.49
C SER A 108 -11.64 -20.04 17.96
N GLU A 109 -10.38 -20.30 18.31
CA GLU A 109 -9.41 -19.26 18.64
C GLU A 109 -9.14 -18.35 17.42
N GLN A 110 -9.14 -18.91 16.23
CA GLN A 110 -8.97 -18.16 14.99
C GLN A 110 -10.07 -17.10 14.80
N VAL A 111 -11.32 -17.42 15.11
CA VAL A 111 -12.44 -16.48 15.04
C VAL A 111 -12.33 -15.41 16.11
N LYS A 112 -11.89 -15.74 17.31
CA LYS A 112 -11.64 -14.73 18.37
C LYS A 112 -10.55 -13.76 17.98
N VAL A 113 -9.42 -14.29 17.49
CA VAL A 113 -8.26 -13.47 17.10
C VAL A 113 -8.53 -12.67 15.82
N CYS A 114 -9.37 -13.14 14.91
CA CYS A 114 -9.74 -12.36 13.72
C CYS A 114 -10.54 -11.10 14.03
N SER A 115 -10.97 -10.92 15.28
CA SER A 115 -11.51 -9.65 15.77
C SER A 115 -12.66 -9.11 14.90
N ASP A 116 -13.71 -9.92 14.71
CA ASP A 116 -14.88 -9.64 13.85
C ASP A 116 -14.51 -9.39 12.37
N GLY A 117 -13.42 -9.96 11.89
CA GLY A 117 -12.94 -9.81 10.52
C GLY A 117 -11.99 -8.64 10.28
N TYR A 118 -11.62 -7.91 11.32
CA TYR A 118 -10.71 -6.77 11.22
C TYR A 118 -9.23 -7.15 11.31
N HIS A 119 -8.92 -8.39 11.77
CA HIS A 119 -7.57 -8.94 11.78
C HIS A 119 -7.55 -10.22 10.94
N PHE A 120 -6.60 -10.33 10.03
CA PHE A 120 -6.55 -11.42 9.08
C PHE A 120 -5.13 -11.72 8.61
N GLU A 121 -4.92 -12.93 8.18
CA GLU A 121 -3.71 -13.30 7.47
C GLU A 121 -3.71 -12.68 6.06
N PRO A 122 -2.59 -12.19 5.53
CA PRO A 122 -2.55 -11.52 4.21
C PRO A 122 -3.14 -12.35 3.06
N HIS A 123 -2.91 -13.67 3.06
CA HIS A 123 -3.50 -14.55 2.05
C HIS A 123 -5.03 -14.62 2.14
N VAL A 124 -5.62 -14.46 3.33
CA VAL A 124 -7.07 -14.41 3.49
C VAL A 124 -7.64 -13.14 2.88
N ALA A 125 -6.97 -12.01 3.06
CA ALA A 125 -7.38 -10.78 2.38
C ALA A 125 -7.36 -10.94 0.86
N ALA A 126 -6.32 -11.56 0.30
CA ALA A 126 -6.24 -11.84 -1.13
C ALA A 126 -7.41 -12.73 -1.61
N LEU A 127 -7.72 -13.81 -0.87
CA LEU A 127 -8.85 -14.69 -1.18
C LEU A 127 -10.19 -13.95 -1.10
N VAL A 128 -10.36 -13.07 -0.12
CA VAL A 128 -11.60 -12.29 0.04
C VAL A 128 -11.77 -11.30 -1.10
N PHE A 129 -10.72 -10.59 -1.52
CA PHE A 129 -10.81 -9.70 -2.69
C PHE A 129 -11.20 -10.46 -3.95
N GLU A 130 -10.65 -11.65 -4.20
CA GLU A 130 -11.06 -12.49 -5.31
C GLU A 130 -12.52 -12.94 -5.19
N LYS A 131 -12.95 -13.36 -3.99
CA LYS A 131 -14.35 -13.73 -3.70
C LYS A 131 -15.32 -12.58 -3.98
N MET A 132 -14.94 -11.35 -3.64
CA MET A 132 -15.77 -10.17 -3.90
C MET A 132 -15.84 -9.79 -5.38
N LEU A 133 -14.78 -10.05 -6.14
CA LEU A 133 -14.73 -9.79 -7.58
C LEU A 133 -15.49 -10.83 -8.40
N GLU A 134 -15.61 -12.07 -7.92
CA GLU A 134 -16.16 -13.18 -8.68
C GLU A 134 -17.56 -12.92 -9.27
N PRO A 135 -18.54 -12.37 -8.52
CA PRO A 135 -19.86 -12.06 -9.08
C PRO A 135 -19.82 -10.98 -10.18
N GLU A 136 -18.77 -10.16 -10.19
CA GLU A 136 -18.61 -9.00 -11.05
C GLU A 136 -17.74 -9.27 -12.29
N ARG A 137 -17.20 -10.49 -12.44
CA ARG A 137 -16.25 -10.87 -13.51
C ARG A 137 -16.80 -10.64 -14.93
N LYS A 138 -18.11 -10.60 -15.13
CA LYS A 138 -18.70 -10.28 -16.42
C LYS A 138 -18.43 -8.84 -16.88
N ASN A 139 -18.26 -7.92 -15.93
CA ASN A 139 -18.05 -6.50 -16.18
C ASN A 139 -16.63 -6.04 -15.84
N ILE A 140 -15.91 -6.76 -14.96
CA ILE A 140 -14.59 -6.39 -14.50
C ILE A 140 -13.53 -7.29 -15.14
N THR A 141 -12.57 -6.67 -15.82
CA THR A 141 -11.32 -7.29 -16.27
C THR A 141 -10.19 -6.86 -15.33
N VAL A 142 -9.54 -7.82 -14.68
CA VAL A 142 -8.34 -7.55 -13.86
C VAL A 142 -7.12 -7.99 -14.64
N LEU A 143 -6.18 -7.09 -14.82
CA LEU A 143 -4.92 -7.32 -15.51
C LEU A 143 -3.76 -7.01 -14.55
N THR A 144 -3.09 -8.06 -14.11
CA THR A 144 -1.88 -7.98 -13.29
C THR A 144 -0.64 -7.74 -14.15
N MET A 145 0.49 -7.40 -13.54
CA MET A 145 1.75 -7.09 -14.23
C MET A 145 1.63 -5.90 -15.21
N ARG A 146 0.68 -4.99 -14.98
CA ARG A 146 0.41 -3.77 -15.76
C ARG A 146 0.83 -2.55 -14.95
N GLN A 147 2.06 -2.10 -15.19
CA GLN A 147 2.67 -1.00 -14.46
C GLN A 147 2.39 0.33 -15.14
N PHE A 148 1.77 1.25 -14.43
CA PHE A 148 1.74 2.66 -14.79
C PHE A 148 3.06 3.31 -14.35
N ASP A 149 3.56 4.22 -15.18
CA ASP A 149 4.71 5.04 -14.90
C ASP A 149 4.24 6.50 -14.93
N SER A 150 4.49 7.25 -13.87
CA SER A 150 3.96 8.60 -13.62
C SER A 150 4.48 9.71 -14.55
N GLU A 151 5.18 9.34 -15.63
CA GLU A 151 5.59 10.33 -16.63
C GLU A 151 4.37 10.84 -17.43
N THR A 152 4.29 12.14 -17.64
CA THR A 152 3.19 12.82 -18.36
C THR A 152 2.94 12.29 -19.77
N LYS A 153 3.99 11.79 -20.46
CA LYS A 153 3.86 11.14 -21.77
C LYS A 153 2.99 9.87 -21.78
N ASN A 154 2.71 9.32 -20.60
CA ASN A 154 1.92 8.10 -20.43
C ASN A 154 0.42 8.39 -20.22
N VAL A 155 0.03 9.65 -20.23
CA VAL A 155 -1.37 10.09 -20.18
C VAL A 155 -1.64 10.93 -21.43
N VAL A 156 -2.66 10.56 -22.19
CA VAL A 156 -3.13 11.35 -23.34
C VAL A 156 -4.31 12.18 -22.89
N MET A 157 -4.14 13.49 -22.93
CA MET A 157 -5.14 14.47 -22.52
C MET A 157 -5.80 15.12 -23.73
N ASP A 158 -7.11 15.45 -23.59
CA ASP A 158 -7.80 16.40 -24.44
C ASP A 158 -8.42 17.47 -23.54
N GLY A 159 -7.78 18.64 -23.49
CA GLY A 159 -8.11 19.65 -22.48
C GLY A 159 -7.88 19.11 -21.07
N ALA A 160 -8.93 19.04 -20.26
CA ALA A 160 -8.90 18.50 -18.89
C ALA A 160 -9.34 17.03 -18.81
N GLU A 161 -9.59 16.37 -19.93
CA GLU A 161 -10.07 14.99 -19.96
C GLU A 161 -8.97 14.01 -20.34
N ILE A 162 -8.81 12.93 -19.57
CA ILE A 162 -7.94 11.82 -19.93
C ILE A 162 -8.64 10.99 -21.01
N GLN A 163 -7.97 10.80 -22.16
CA GLN A 163 -8.45 9.97 -23.25
C GLN A 163 -7.93 8.54 -23.18
N CYS A 164 -6.67 8.37 -22.81
CA CYS A 164 -6.09 7.05 -22.55
C CYS A 164 -4.85 7.13 -21.67
N VAL A 165 -4.49 5.99 -21.10
CA VAL A 165 -3.24 5.78 -20.38
C VAL A 165 -2.39 4.73 -21.09
N ARG A 166 -1.06 4.92 -21.04
CA ARG A 166 -0.07 3.96 -21.51
C ARG A 166 0.47 3.17 -20.33
N ILE A 167 0.41 1.87 -20.45
CA ILE A 167 0.74 0.93 -19.37
C ILE A 167 1.83 -0.01 -19.88
N TYR A 168 2.86 -0.21 -19.08
CA TYR A 168 3.91 -1.17 -19.38
C TYR A 168 3.50 -2.57 -18.91
N ASN A 169 3.34 -3.48 -19.85
CA ASN A 169 3.12 -4.89 -19.56
C ASN A 169 4.46 -5.55 -19.22
N ARG A 170 4.63 -5.91 -17.95
CA ARG A 170 5.88 -6.48 -17.41
C ARG A 170 6.14 -7.91 -17.87
N ASP A 171 5.10 -8.65 -18.29
CA ASP A 171 5.25 -10.00 -18.82
C ASP A 171 5.77 -9.99 -20.25
N THR A 172 5.10 -9.22 -21.12
CA THR A 172 5.44 -9.16 -22.55
C THR A 172 6.52 -8.13 -22.87
N LYS A 173 6.88 -7.27 -21.90
CA LYS A 173 7.83 -6.14 -22.06
C LYS A 173 7.38 -5.14 -23.14
N LYS A 174 6.06 -4.95 -23.30
CA LYS A 174 5.47 -4.04 -24.29
C LYS A 174 4.60 -3.00 -23.63
N TRP A 175 4.44 -1.87 -24.30
CA TRP A 175 3.48 -0.84 -23.94
C TRP A 175 2.11 -1.18 -24.50
N GLU A 176 1.08 -1.05 -23.67
CA GLU A 176 -0.34 -1.20 -23.98
C GLU A 176 -1.04 0.14 -23.77
N GLN A 177 -2.19 0.36 -24.41
CA GLN A 177 -3.01 1.54 -24.22
C GLN A 177 -4.40 1.15 -23.75
N TYR A 178 -4.92 1.90 -22.78
CA TYR A 178 -6.25 1.70 -22.24
C TYR A 178 -7.01 3.02 -22.26
N SER A 179 -8.17 3.01 -22.93
CA SER A 179 -9.06 4.18 -23.08
C SER A 179 -10.33 3.97 -22.26
N GLY A 180 -10.91 5.05 -21.80
CA GLY A 180 -12.14 5.00 -21.01
C GLY A 180 -12.80 6.35 -20.86
N LYS A 181 -14.01 6.34 -20.28
CA LYS A 181 -14.75 7.55 -19.97
C LYS A 181 -14.34 8.15 -18.63
N VAL A 182 -14.00 7.29 -17.66
CA VAL A 182 -13.59 7.67 -16.31
C VAL A 182 -12.31 6.95 -15.98
N PHE A 183 -11.36 7.67 -15.39
CA PHE A 183 -10.11 7.14 -14.90
C PHE A 183 -10.06 7.31 -13.38
N ILE A 184 -9.69 6.26 -12.67
CA ILE A 184 -9.55 6.25 -11.23
C ILE A 184 -8.09 5.99 -10.89
N ASP A 185 -7.48 6.95 -10.19
CA ASP A 185 -6.19 6.74 -9.57
C ASP A 185 -6.39 5.99 -8.25
N ALA A 186 -5.95 4.76 -8.23
CA ALA A 186 -5.93 3.90 -7.05
C ALA A 186 -4.50 3.46 -6.73
N THR A 187 -3.50 4.20 -7.20
CA THR A 187 -2.12 4.05 -6.77
C THR A 187 -1.98 4.54 -5.33
N TYR A 188 -0.90 4.19 -4.66
CA TYR A 188 -0.65 4.70 -3.30
C TYR A 188 -0.10 6.13 -3.31
N GLU A 189 0.56 6.51 -4.41
CA GLU A 189 1.30 7.77 -4.53
C GLU A 189 0.56 8.86 -5.31
N GLY A 190 -0.59 8.55 -5.94
CA GLY A 190 -1.31 9.50 -6.80
C GLY A 190 -0.66 9.68 -8.18
N ASP A 191 -0.02 8.63 -8.66
CA ASP A 191 0.79 8.64 -9.89
C ASP A 191 0.03 9.09 -11.13
N LEU A 192 -1.23 8.64 -11.29
CA LEU A 192 -2.06 9.00 -12.43
C LEU A 192 -2.49 10.47 -12.37
N GLY A 193 -2.88 10.94 -11.18
CA GLY A 193 -3.25 12.33 -10.95
C GLY A 193 -2.09 13.28 -11.27
N ALA A 194 -0.91 12.96 -10.75
CA ALA A 194 0.30 13.73 -11.03
C ALA A 194 0.65 13.76 -12.53
N ALA A 195 0.61 12.61 -13.19
CA ALA A 195 0.90 12.51 -14.62
C ALA A 195 -0.14 13.24 -15.50
N ALA A 196 -1.40 13.32 -15.04
CA ALA A 196 -2.47 14.08 -15.68
C ALA A 196 -2.38 15.60 -15.43
N GLY A 197 -1.44 16.06 -14.62
CA GLY A 197 -1.25 17.47 -14.32
C GLY A 197 -2.18 18.02 -13.22
N VAL A 198 -2.75 17.15 -12.39
CA VAL A 198 -3.50 17.58 -11.21
C VAL A 198 -2.53 18.27 -10.25
N PRO A 199 -2.83 19.47 -9.75
CA PRO A 199 -1.99 20.12 -8.74
C PRO A 199 -1.88 19.26 -7.47
N TYR A 200 -0.70 19.14 -6.92
CA TYR A 200 -0.44 18.41 -5.68
C TYR A 200 0.68 19.09 -4.87
N SER A 201 0.71 18.80 -3.59
CA SER A 201 1.78 19.22 -2.68
C SER A 201 2.62 18.03 -2.25
N ILE A 202 3.91 18.26 -2.05
CA ILE A 202 4.84 17.29 -1.46
C ILE A 202 5.53 17.97 -0.28
N GLY A 203 5.75 17.20 0.79
CA GLY A 203 6.40 17.69 1.99
C GLY A 203 5.42 18.04 3.10
N ARG A 204 5.90 18.84 4.06
CA ARG A 204 5.12 19.27 5.21
C ARG A 204 4.70 20.72 5.03
N GLU A 205 3.41 20.99 5.19
CA GLU A 205 2.86 22.33 5.21
C GLU A 205 3.26 23.06 6.51
N GLY A 206 3.56 24.35 6.40
CA GLY A 206 3.83 25.18 7.56
C GLY A 206 2.55 25.52 8.32
N LYS A 207 2.69 25.79 9.62
CA LYS A 207 1.56 26.19 10.46
C LYS A 207 0.87 27.47 9.98
N ASP A 208 1.61 28.36 9.35
CA ASP A 208 1.13 29.62 8.83
C ASP A 208 0.29 29.49 7.54
N GLU A 209 0.38 28.36 6.82
CA GLU A 209 -0.39 28.13 5.60
C GLU A 209 -1.89 27.96 5.90
N TYR A 210 -2.23 27.09 6.88
CA TYR A 210 -3.60 26.73 7.21
C TYR A 210 -3.94 26.88 8.68
N ASN A 211 -3.02 27.38 9.49
CA ASN A 211 -3.16 27.54 10.95
C ASN A 211 -3.48 26.22 11.69
N GLU A 212 -2.93 25.11 11.20
CA GLU A 212 -3.15 23.80 11.78
C GLU A 212 -2.24 23.54 12.98
N ILE A 213 -2.81 22.95 14.03
CA ILE A 213 -2.05 22.53 15.20
C ILE A 213 -1.23 21.28 14.82
N GLY A 214 0.08 21.35 15.01
CA GLY A 214 0.99 20.25 14.72
C GLY A 214 1.53 20.23 13.30
N ALA A 215 1.29 21.28 12.52
CA ALA A 215 1.86 21.41 11.18
C ALA A 215 3.35 21.82 11.21
N GLY A 216 4.05 21.52 10.12
CA GLY A 216 5.44 21.89 9.89
C GLY A 216 6.44 21.00 10.64
N ARG A 217 7.65 21.54 10.79
CA ARG A 217 8.72 20.85 11.52
C ARG A 217 8.44 20.88 13.00
N LEU A 218 7.85 19.79 13.51
CA LEU A 218 7.45 19.63 14.89
C LEU A 218 8.15 18.41 15.50
N TYR A 219 8.97 18.64 16.51
CA TYR A 219 9.52 17.61 17.36
C TYR A 219 8.69 17.55 18.64
N LYS A 220 7.95 16.49 18.81
CA LYS A 220 7.03 16.32 19.93
C LYS A 220 6.87 14.87 20.28
N LEU A 221 6.91 14.55 21.55
CA LEU A 221 6.50 13.24 22.06
C LEU A 221 4.98 13.24 22.21
N TRP A 222 4.28 12.61 21.30
CA TRP A 222 2.81 12.40 21.28
C TRP A 222 2.01 13.47 22.11
N LEU A 223 1.73 13.20 23.37
CA LEU A 223 1.06 14.13 24.30
C LEU A 223 2.03 15.02 25.11
N GLY A 224 3.33 14.89 24.89
CA GLY A 224 4.36 15.67 25.56
C GLY A 224 4.49 17.10 25.04
N PRO A 225 5.40 17.86 25.65
CA PRO A 225 5.74 19.22 25.15
C PRO A 225 6.46 19.16 23.82
N GLU A 226 6.48 20.29 23.14
CA GLU A 226 7.34 20.49 21.99
C GLU A 226 8.82 20.48 22.42
N LEU A 227 9.64 19.85 21.60
CA LEU A 227 11.07 19.68 21.84
C LEU A 227 11.88 20.71 21.05
N GLU A 228 13.16 20.82 21.41
CA GLU A 228 14.14 21.65 20.70
C GLU A 228 14.21 21.29 19.20
N GLY A 229 14.32 22.31 18.35
CA GLY A 229 14.32 22.16 16.90
C GLY A 229 12.94 22.27 16.23
N THR A 230 11.85 22.37 17.03
CA THR A 230 10.51 22.69 16.51
C THR A 230 10.50 24.12 15.97
N THR A 231 10.16 24.28 14.69
CA THR A 231 10.02 25.59 14.04
C THR A 231 8.59 25.84 13.54
N ASN A 232 7.82 24.80 13.38
CA ASN A 232 6.50 24.82 12.74
C ASN A 232 6.51 25.34 11.29
N GLU A 233 7.67 25.46 10.67
CA GLU A 233 7.83 25.82 9.26
C GLU A 233 7.63 24.61 8.36
N GLY A 234 7.07 24.84 7.18
CA GLY A 234 6.96 23.82 6.14
C GLY A 234 8.34 23.43 5.57
N ASP A 235 8.46 22.22 5.07
CA ASP A 235 9.65 21.75 4.36
C ASP A 235 9.30 20.65 3.33
N GLY A 236 10.30 20.27 2.52
CA GLY A 236 10.13 19.24 1.49
C GLY A 236 10.25 17.79 1.99
N ASN A 237 10.34 17.56 3.29
CA ASN A 237 10.47 16.20 3.83
C ASN A 237 9.15 15.46 3.78
N ILE A 238 9.21 14.19 3.40
CA ILE A 238 8.08 13.28 3.38
C ILE A 238 8.24 12.24 4.49
N GLN A 239 7.13 11.64 4.91
CA GLN A 239 7.17 10.54 5.85
C GLN A 239 7.83 9.32 5.19
N ALA A 240 8.74 8.68 5.92
CA ALA A 240 9.37 7.44 5.46
C ALA A 240 8.36 6.30 5.40
N TYR A 241 8.57 5.38 4.45
CA TYR A 241 7.79 4.14 4.36
C TYR A 241 8.30 3.13 5.37
N ASN A 242 7.37 2.36 5.94
CA ASN A 242 7.73 1.20 6.74
C ASN A 242 7.38 -0.11 6.01
N TYR A 243 7.97 -1.19 6.48
CA TYR A 243 7.62 -2.53 6.04
C TYR A 243 6.65 -3.17 7.02
N ARG A 244 5.55 -3.74 6.51
CA ARG A 244 4.64 -4.58 7.28
C ARG A 244 5.06 -6.03 7.10
N LEU A 245 5.32 -6.72 8.19
CA LEU A 245 5.81 -8.10 8.18
C LEU A 245 4.80 -9.01 8.85
N CYS A 246 4.38 -10.05 8.14
CA CYS A 246 3.60 -11.13 8.73
C CYS A 246 4.58 -12.14 9.34
N LEU A 247 4.71 -12.11 10.66
CA LEU A 247 5.59 -12.99 11.41
C LEU A 247 4.85 -14.20 11.97
N THR A 248 5.57 -15.23 12.37
CA THR A 248 5.03 -16.39 13.08
C THR A 248 5.99 -16.85 14.17
N ASN A 249 5.43 -17.29 15.28
CA ASN A 249 6.14 -17.95 16.38
C ASN A 249 6.28 -19.46 16.19
N ASP A 250 5.62 -20.04 15.18
CA ASP A 250 5.71 -21.46 14.85
C ASP A 250 7.04 -21.79 14.13
N PRO A 251 7.96 -22.54 14.76
CA PRO A 251 9.24 -22.90 14.16
C PRO A 251 9.11 -23.69 12.85
N SER A 252 8.02 -24.42 12.67
CA SER A 252 7.77 -25.25 11.49
C SER A 252 7.33 -24.45 10.26
N ASN A 253 6.85 -23.23 10.48
CA ASN A 253 6.25 -22.36 9.46
C ASN A 253 6.99 -21.03 9.28
N ARG A 254 8.12 -20.84 9.95
CA ARG A 254 8.88 -19.58 9.83
C ARG A 254 10.04 -19.70 8.83
N ILE A 255 10.25 -18.59 8.12
CA ILE A 255 11.45 -18.39 7.28
C ILE A 255 12.24 -17.26 7.92
N LEU A 256 13.49 -17.51 8.29
CA LEU A 256 14.38 -16.46 8.77
C LEU A 256 14.90 -15.66 7.58
N PRO A 257 14.84 -14.32 7.64
CA PRO A 257 15.40 -13.50 6.59
C PRO A 257 16.92 -13.69 6.48
N GLU A 258 17.43 -13.69 5.27
CA GLU A 258 18.85 -13.68 5.04
C GLU A 258 19.44 -12.31 5.38
N LYS A 259 20.69 -12.30 5.81
CA LYS A 259 21.38 -11.04 6.07
C LYS A 259 21.48 -10.22 4.77
N PRO A 260 21.07 -8.95 4.77
CA PRO A 260 21.18 -8.09 3.59
C PRO A 260 22.61 -7.99 3.08
N LYS A 261 22.78 -7.97 1.75
CA LYS A 261 24.11 -7.84 1.12
C LYS A 261 24.79 -6.51 1.49
N ARG A 262 24.01 -5.46 1.68
CA ARG A 262 24.47 -4.13 2.13
C ARG A 262 23.97 -3.91 3.57
N TYR A 263 24.66 -4.53 4.52
CA TYR A 263 24.35 -4.38 5.93
C TYR A 263 25.51 -3.74 6.66
N ASN A 264 25.28 -2.58 7.25
CA ASN A 264 26.24 -1.90 8.09
C ASN A 264 25.68 -1.80 9.51
N ARG A 265 26.18 -2.62 10.42
CA ARG A 265 25.71 -2.66 11.81
C ARG A 265 25.84 -1.30 12.51
N LYS A 266 26.80 -0.46 12.10
CA LYS A 266 27.04 0.84 12.73
C LYS A 266 25.86 1.80 12.61
N GLU A 267 25.06 1.66 11.55
CA GLU A 267 23.86 2.47 11.31
C GLU A 267 22.73 2.19 12.32
N TYR A 268 22.80 1.05 13.00
CA TYR A 268 21.79 0.59 13.95
C TYR A 268 22.28 0.58 15.41
N LEU A 269 23.50 1.07 15.68
CA LEU A 269 24.07 1.02 17.03
C LEU A 269 23.31 1.89 18.03
N SER A 270 22.79 3.04 17.58
CA SER A 270 21.97 3.92 18.42
C SER A 270 20.73 3.20 18.93
N LEU A 271 20.03 2.45 18.07
CA LEU A 271 18.89 1.64 18.47
C LEU A 271 19.27 0.61 19.54
N VAL A 272 20.40 -0.08 19.32
CA VAL A 272 20.89 -1.06 20.29
C VAL A 272 21.20 -0.39 21.64
N GLU A 273 21.84 0.76 21.60
CA GLU A 273 22.16 1.54 22.79
C GLU A 273 20.89 2.03 23.51
N ASP A 274 19.93 2.58 22.78
CA ASP A 274 18.65 3.03 23.33
C ASP A 274 17.88 1.90 24.00
N VAL A 275 17.83 0.71 23.40
CA VAL A 275 17.21 -0.46 24.00
C VAL A 275 17.96 -0.91 25.26
N TYR A 276 19.29 -0.90 25.23
CA TYR A 276 20.12 -1.30 26.37
C TYR A 276 20.05 -0.32 27.55
N THR A 277 20.06 0.96 27.27
CA THR A 277 20.07 2.00 28.31
C THR A 277 18.68 2.36 28.79
N GLY A 278 17.61 1.94 28.09
CA GLY A 278 16.26 2.35 28.39
C GLY A 278 16.01 3.83 28.17
N THR A 279 16.81 4.50 27.34
CA THR A 279 16.66 5.91 27.01
C THR A 279 15.73 6.15 25.83
N PHE A 280 15.05 5.14 25.42
CA PHE A 280 14.13 5.12 24.31
C PHE A 280 12.97 6.11 24.52
N ALA A 281 12.79 7.05 23.63
CA ALA A 281 11.82 8.13 23.78
C ALA A 281 10.49 7.82 23.06
N GLY A 282 9.39 7.77 23.80
CA GLY A 282 8.07 7.60 23.25
C GLY A 282 6.97 7.70 24.30
N VAL A 283 5.72 7.76 23.89
CA VAL A 283 4.58 7.91 24.80
C VAL A 283 4.49 6.81 25.84
N GLU A 284 4.74 5.58 25.43
CA GLU A 284 4.71 4.44 26.34
C GLU A 284 5.87 4.46 27.31
N MET A 285 6.90 5.21 27.01
CA MET A 285 7.98 5.49 27.96
C MET A 285 7.55 6.36 29.11
N LEU A 286 6.52 7.15 28.96
CA LEU A 286 5.90 7.86 30.06
C LEU A 286 5.27 6.92 31.07
N SER A 287 5.00 5.68 30.70
CA SER A 287 4.56 4.62 31.60
C SER A 287 5.69 3.84 32.27
N VAL A 288 6.93 4.03 31.82
CA VAL A 288 8.12 3.42 32.43
C VAL A 288 8.58 4.31 33.58
N THR A 289 8.45 3.78 34.78
CA THR A 289 8.84 4.52 35.98
C THR A 289 10.36 4.67 36.07
N PRO A 290 10.88 5.69 36.74
CA PRO A 290 12.31 5.83 36.99
C PRO A 290 12.94 4.60 37.65
N GLU A 291 12.19 3.92 38.52
CA GLU A 291 12.61 2.69 39.22
C GLU A 291 12.82 1.54 38.22
N MET A 292 11.89 1.39 37.25
CA MET A 292 12.02 0.40 36.16
C MET A 292 13.23 0.67 35.28
N GLN A 293 13.51 1.94 34.96
CA GLN A 293 14.69 2.33 34.18
C GLN A 293 15.99 1.97 34.95
N VAL A 294 16.05 2.26 36.24
CA VAL A 294 17.18 1.91 37.10
C VAL A 294 17.36 0.40 37.19
N ALA A 295 16.26 -0.35 37.36
CA ALA A 295 16.30 -1.80 37.43
C ALA A 295 16.82 -2.43 36.14
N ASN A 296 16.35 -1.95 34.99
CA ASN A 296 16.81 -2.40 33.68
C ASN A 296 18.29 -2.11 33.47
N ARG A 297 18.75 -0.89 33.80
CA ARG A 297 20.16 -0.52 33.70
C ARG A 297 21.06 -1.40 34.57
N ARG A 298 20.68 -1.65 35.81
CA ARG A 298 21.42 -2.57 36.70
C ARG A 298 21.46 -4.00 36.17
N HIS A 299 20.35 -4.46 35.57
CA HIS A 299 20.31 -5.79 34.95
C HIS A 299 21.35 -5.93 33.84
N ILE A 300 21.46 -4.92 32.98
CA ILE A 300 22.42 -4.88 31.87
C ILE A 300 23.86 -4.78 32.40
N GLU A 301 24.11 -3.90 33.35
CA GLU A 301 25.42 -3.73 33.98
C GLU A 301 25.91 -5.02 34.66
N ASN A 302 24.99 -5.86 35.11
CA ASN A 302 25.27 -7.19 35.68
C ASN A 302 25.37 -8.31 34.62
N GLY A 303 25.46 -7.95 33.33
CA GLY A 303 25.61 -8.93 32.25
C GLY A 303 24.30 -9.60 31.82
N GLY A 304 23.15 -9.05 32.20
CA GLY A 304 21.85 -9.50 31.72
C GLY A 304 21.62 -9.18 30.26
N THR A 305 20.58 -9.77 29.70
CA THR A 305 20.08 -9.40 28.37
C THR A 305 19.18 -8.17 28.47
N THR A 306 18.80 -7.58 27.33
CA THR A 306 17.85 -6.45 27.26
C THR A 306 16.46 -6.76 27.78
N GLN A 307 16.14 -8.00 28.08
CA GLN A 307 14.82 -8.42 28.54
C GLN A 307 14.86 -8.95 29.97
N ILE A 308 14.34 -8.16 30.88
CA ILE A 308 13.88 -8.64 32.18
C ILE A 308 12.42 -9.13 31.99
N PRO A 309 11.98 -10.23 32.63
CA PRO A 309 10.56 -10.61 32.61
C PRO A 309 9.69 -9.42 33.02
N GLY A 310 8.78 -8.99 32.13
CA GLY A 310 7.99 -7.77 32.32
C GLY A 310 8.73 -6.48 31.94
N ASP A 311 9.90 -6.57 31.34
CA ASP A 311 10.68 -5.41 30.88
C ASP A 311 9.91 -4.67 29.76
N PRO A 312 9.60 -3.38 29.94
CA PRO A 312 8.95 -2.58 28.92
C PRO A 312 9.86 -2.27 27.71
N TRP A 313 11.15 -2.61 27.79
CA TRP A 313 12.17 -2.32 26.79
C TRP A 313 12.48 -3.47 25.85
N GLY A 314 11.70 -4.54 25.89
CA GLY A 314 11.88 -5.65 24.94
C GLY A 314 11.63 -5.24 23.50
N ILE A 315 12.01 -6.13 22.57
CA ILE A 315 11.84 -5.92 21.12
C ILE A 315 10.40 -5.52 20.73
N ALA A 316 9.42 -5.97 21.49
CA ALA A 316 8.02 -5.60 21.29
C ALA A 316 7.73 -4.10 21.52
N LYS A 317 8.65 -3.36 22.11
CA LYS A 317 8.52 -1.91 22.28
C LYS A 317 9.06 -1.10 21.11
N ILE A 318 9.92 -1.70 20.29
CA ILE A 318 10.40 -1.10 19.05
C ILE A 318 9.61 -1.58 17.83
N THR A 319 8.70 -2.53 18.03
CA THR A 319 7.86 -3.08 16.98
C THR A 319 6.45 -3.23 17.52
N ASN A 320 5.49 -2.57 16.93
CA ASN A 320 4.09 -2.81 17.25
C ASN A 320 3.66 -4.14 16.62
N MET A 321 3.23 -5.08 17.47
CA MET A 321 2.82 -6.41 17.03
C MET A 321 1.38 -6.67 17.39
N VAL A 322 0.56 -6.96 16.40
CA VAL A 322 -0.85 -7.29 16.55
C VAL A 322 -1.07 -8.75 16.18
N ASP A 323 -1.72 -9.49 17.07
CA ASP A 323 -2.01 -10.90 16.83
C ASP A 323 -2.98 -11.10 15.67
N LEU A 324 -2.61 -12.04 14.81
CA LEU A 324 -3.40 -12.52 13.69
C LEU A 324 -3.74 -14.01 13.90
N PRO A 325 -4.80 -14.52 13.26
CA PRO A 325 -5.13 -15.93 13.33
C PRO A 325 -3.96 -16.86 12.99
N ASN A 326 -4.00 -18.07 13.52
CA ASN A 326 -3.02 -19.13 13.31
C ASN A 326 -1.60 -18.81 13.82
N GLY A 327 -1.50 -18.12 14.97
CA GLY A 327 -0.22 -17.82 15.61
C GLY A 327 0.69 -16.92 14.76
N LYS A 328 0.08 -16.09 13.95
CA LYS A 328 0.76 -15.06 13.18
C LYS A 328 0.63 -13.70 13.82
N THR A 329 1.45 -12.75 13.37
CA THR A 329 1.53 -11.41 13.94
C THR A 329 1.77 -10.43 12.80
N ASP A 330 0.98 -9.37 12.74
CA ASP A 330 1.29 -8.20 11.93
C ASP A 330 2.31 -7.36 12.71
N ALA A 331 3.54 -7.31 12.21
CA ALA A 331 4.60 -6.50 12.78
C ALA A 331 4.73 -5.19 11.98
N ASN A 332 4.55 -4.11 12.71
CA ASN A 332 4.65 -2.74 12.22
C ASN A 332 5.77 -2.00 12.97
N ASN A 333 6.17 -0.83 12.48
CA ASN A 333 6.99 0.04 13.30
C ASN A 333 6.22 0.48 14.55
N GLN A 334 6.93 0.63 15.63
CA GLN A 334 6.37 1.28 16.81
C GLN A 334 6.46 2.80 16.60
N HIS A 335 5.31 3.49 16.69
CA HIS A 335 5.24 4.96 16.55
C HIS A 335 6.08 5.72 17.58
N LEU A 336 6.63 5.02 18.53
CA LEU A 336 7.47 5.52 19.60
C LEU A 336 8.96 5.25 19.35
N ALA A 337 9.27 4.44 18.34
CA ALA A 337 10.64 4.14 17.99
C ALA A 337 11.20 5.29 17.15
N LEU A 338 12.12 6.06 17.70
CA LEU A 338 12.81 7.15 17.01
C LEU A 338 13.58 6.72 15.75
N ILE A 339 13.69 5.43 15.52
CA ILE A 339 14.52 4.87 14.42
C ILE A 339 13.67 4.12 13.42
N SER A 340 12.37 4.08 13.62
CA SER A 340 11.60 3.06 12.94
C SER A 340 11.69 3.13 11.44
N THR A 341 11.73 4.29 10.84
CA THR A 341 11.52 4.33 9.42
C THR A 341 11.93 5.64 8.79
N ASP A 342 12.43 6.53 9.61
CA ASP A 342 12.79 7.87 9.17
C ASP A 342 14.26 7.98 8.78
N LEU A 343 14.85 6.87 8.33
CA LEU A 343 16.15 6.92 7.67
C LEU A 343 15.94 7.56 6.30
N PRO A 344 16.53 8.72 6.04
CA PRO A 344 16.53 9.27 4.69
C PRO A 344 17.20 8.27 3.74
N GLU A 345 16.62 8.10 2.57
CA GLU A 345 17.25 7.30 1.50
C GLU A 345 18.60 7.91 1.09
#